data_ba09c6fd89139a2e09c9fc05c53f870b
#
_entry.id   ba09c6fd89139a2e09c9fc05c53f870b
#
_cell.length_a   1.000
_cell.length_b   1.000
_cell.length_c   1.000
_cell.angle_alpha   90.00
_cell.angle_beta   90.00
_cell.angle_gamma   90.00
#
_symmetry.space_group_name_H-M   'P 1'
#
loop_
_entity.id
_entity.type
_entity.pdbx_description
1 polymer ?
#
loop_
_entity_poly.entity_id
_entity_poly.type
_entity_poly.pdbx_seq_one_letter_code
_entity_poly.pdbx_strand_id
1 'polypeptide(L)'
;MEKHLITNDRVRHVPRQFSWVDHRLVRGNYLMKASAPAWALYLVLVTVGDEQGLSYYADRTLARLLSLHEESITEARRQLIEAGVIAYEAPLYQVLGLEPGGFERVEEVAS
;
A
#
# COMPACT_ATOMS: atom_id res chain seq x y z
N MET A 1 -21.36 -13.15 -16.76
CA MET A 1 -21.83 -11.75 -16.93
C MET A 1 -20.91 -11.01 -17.87
N GLU A 2 -21.47 -10.38 -18.86
CA GLU A 2 -20.69 -9.57 -19.78
C GLU A 2 -20.33 -8.24 -19.13
N LYS A 3 -19.11 -7.82 -19.36
CA LYS A 3 -18.64 -6.54 -18.84
C LYS A 3 -18.75 -5.49 -19.96
N HIS A 4 -19.25 -4.33 -19.60
CA HIS A 4 -19.28 -3.20 -20.50
C HIS A 4 -18.94 -1.94 -19.75
N LEU A 5 -18.47 -0.94 -20.46
CA LEU A 5 -18.15 0.34 -19.82
C LEU A 5 -19.45 1.01 -19.40
N ILE A 6 -19.50 1.41 -18.13
CA ILE A 6 -20.65 2.14 -17.60
C ILE A 6 -20.58 3.59 -18.06
N THR A 7 -19.38 4.15 -18.08
CA THR A 7 -19.15 5.54 -18.48
C THR A 7 -18.01 5.57 -19.50
N ASN A 8 -18.33 5.86 -20.74
CA ASN A 8 -17.36 5.78 -21.83
C ASN A 8 -16.32 6.90 -21.81
N ASP A 9 -16.67 8.06 -21.26
CA ASP A 9 -15.77 9.21 -21.25
C ASP A 9 -14.88 9.29 -20.00
N ARG A 10 -14.93 8.28 -19.15
CA ARG A 10 -14.14 8.27 -17.90
C ARG A 10 -13.29 7.01 -17.76
N VAL A 11 -12.85 6.44 -18.86
CA VAL A 11 -11.99 5.25 -18.81
C VAL A 11 -10.62 5.65 -18.28
N ARG A 12 -10.12 4.87 -17.33
CA ARG A 12 -8.81 5.14 -16.72
C ARG A 12 -7.68 4.91 -17.72
N HIS A 13 -6.73 5.82 -17.69
CA HIS A 13 -5.48 5.65 -18.42
C HIS A 13 -4.34 5.86 -17.43
N VAL A 14 -3.22 5.17 -17.64
CA VAL A 14 -2.06 5.32 -16.76
C VAL A 14 -1.53 6.75 -16.89
N PRO A 15 -1.50 7.52 -15.80
CA PRO A 15 -0.99 8.88 -15.86
C PRO A 15 0.52 8.90 -15.90
N ARG A 16 1.10 10.08 -16.09
CA ARG A 16 2.55 10.22 -16.12
C ARG A 16 3.21 9.81 -14.81
N GLN A 17 2.59 10.14 -13.70
CA GLN A 17 3.06 9.73 -12.38
C GLN A 17 2.04 8.80 -11.74
N PHE A 18 2.51 7.67 -11.28
CA PHE A 18 1.63 6.70 -10.65
C PHE A 18 2.43 5.80 -9.71
N SER A 19 1.72 5.14 -8.83
CA SER A 19 2.29 4.12 -7.96
C SER A 19 1.59 2.80 -8.27
N TRP A 20 2.19 1.70 -7.87
CA TRP A 20 1.61 0.40 -8.14
C TRP A 20 1.30 -0.34 -6.84
N VAL A 21 0.37 -1.25 -6.92
CA VAL A 21 -0.03 -2.09 -5.80
C VAL A 21 0.02 -3.55 -6.27
N ASP A 22 0.65 -4.38 -5.48
CA ASP A 22 0.81 -5.79 -5.80
C ASP A 22 -0.53 -6.52 -5.65
N HIS A 23 -0.95 -7.25 -6.68
CA HIS A 23 -2.21 -7.99 -6.63
C HIS A 23 -2.24 -9.04 -5.53
N ARG A 24 -1.08 -9.49 -5.03
CA ARG A 24 -1.03 -10.45 -3.94
C ARG A 24 -1.61 -9.90 -2.64
N LEU A 25 -1.72 -8.58 -2.52
CA LEU A 25 -2.40 -8.00 -1.35
C LEU A 25 -3.81 -8.58 -1.20
N VAL A 26 -4.53 -8.75 -2.31
CA VAL A 26 -5.85 -9.37 -2.31
C VAL A 26 -5.73 -10.89 -2.46
N ARG A 27 -5.04 -11.34 -3.51
CA ARG A 27 -4.98 -12.75 -3.85
C ARG A 27 -4.16 -13.58 -2.88
N GLY A 28 -3.25 -12.96 -2.16
CA GLY A 28 -2.44 -13.62 -1.14
C GLY A 28 -2.99 -13.47 0.27
N ASN A 29 -4.22 -12.96 0.41
CA ASN A 29 -4.91 -12.81 1.68
C ASN A 29 -4.23 -11.84 2.66
N TYR A 30 -3.50 -10.86 2.15
CA TYR A 30 -2.87 -9.86 3.02
C TYR A 30 -3.89 -8.90 3.63
N LEU A 31 -4.96 -8.57 2.88
CA LEU A 31 -5.92 -7.58 3.35
C LEU A 31 -6.57 -7.94 4.68
N MET A 32 -6.75 -9.22 4.96
CA MET A 32 -7.37 -9.64 6.22
C MET A 32 -6.42 -9.52 7.40
N LYS A 33 -5.14 -9.21 7.18
CA LYS A 33 -4.14 -9.11 8.24
C LYS A 33 -4.15 -7.76 8.94
N ALA A 34 -4.90 -6.80 8.44
CA ALA A 34 -4.94 -5.47 9.03
C ALA A 34 -6.32 -4.84 8.80
N SER A 35 -6.60 -3.77 9.54
CA SER A 35 -7.88 -3.08 9.46
C SER A 35 -7.95 -2.13 8.27
N ALA A 36 -9.17 -1.66 7.97
CA ALA A 36 -9.35 -0.67 6.91
C ALA A 36 -8.53 0.61 7.14
N PRO A 37 -8.48 1.19 8.35
CA PRO A 37 -7.60 2.34 8.58
C PRO A 37 -6.14 2.03 8.29
N ALA A 38 -5.67 0.82 8.60
CA ALA A 38 -4.30 0.43 8.29
C ALA A 38 -4.06 0.43 6.79
N TRP A 39 -4.99 -0.11 6.00
CA TRP A 39 -4.84 -0.11 4.55
C TRP A 39 -4.99 1.27 3.94
N ALA A 40 -5.75 2.16 4.59
CA ALA A 40 -5.77 3.57 4.18
C ALA A 40 -4.39 4.20 4.37
N LEU A 41 -3.72 3.94 5.49
CA LEU A 41 -2.35 4.39 5.71
C LEU A 41 -1.41 3.81 4.65
N TYR A 42 -1.54 2.52 4.37
CA TYR A 42 -0.72 1.86 3.36
C TYR A 42 -0.88 2.54 2.00
N LEU A 43 -2.10 2.90 1.62
CA LEU A 43 -2.36 3.59 0.36
C LEU A 43 -1.57 4.90 0.27
N VAL A 44 -1.56 5.69 1.35
CA VAL A 44 -0.78 6.93 1.38
C VAL A 44 0.71 6.63 1.21
N LEU A 45 1.22 5.64 1.96
CA LEU A 45 2.64 5.31 1.93
C LEU A 45 3.10 4.83 0.57
N VAL A 46 2.28 4.03 -0.10
CA VAL A 46 2.57 3.57 -1.47
C VAL A 46 2.60 4.75 -2.43
N THR A 47 1.67 5.70 -2.24
CA THR A 47 1.52 6.83 -3.16
C THR A 47 2.66 7.83 -3.04
N VAL A 48 3.13 8.09 -1.82
CA VAL A 48 4.17 9.11 -1.59
C VAL A 48 5.58 8.55 -1.57
N GLY A 49 5.73 7.23 -1.52
CA GLY A 49 7.04 6.59 -1.47
C GLY A 49 7.85 6.85 -2.73
N ASP A 50 9.16 6.92 -2.56
CA ASP A 50 10.08 7.04 -3.69
C ASP A 50 10.25 5.66 -4.36
N GLU A 51 11.22 5.54 -5.26
CA GLU A 51 11.44 4.29 -6.01
C GLU A 51 11.79 3.11 -5.11
N GLN A 52 12.30 3.38 -3.92
CA GLN A 52 12.64 2.34 -2.95
C GLN A 52 11.54 2.14 -1.91
N GLY A 53 10.45 2.87 -2.03
CA GLY A 53 9.34 2.78 -1.08
C GLY A 53 9.52 3.64 0.16
N LEU A 54 10.47 4.57 0.14
CA LEU A 54 10.81 5.37 1.32
C LEU A 54 10.05 6.68 1.36
N SER A 55 9.63 7.07 2.55
CA SER A 55 8.98 8.37 2.78
C SER A 55 9.12 8.77 4.24
N TYR A 56 8.98 10.08 4.49
CA TYR A 56 9.00 10.66 5.84
C TYR A 56 7.69 11.36 6.10
N TYR A 57 6.96 10.95 7.13
CA TYR A 57 5.70 11.58 7.49
C TYR A 57 5.48 11.55 8.99
N ALA A 58 5.06 12.70 9.53
CA ALA A 58 4.69 12.79 10.94
C ALA A 58 3.27 12.24 11.12
N ASP A 59 3.00 11.69 12.29
CA ASP A 59 1.68 11.14 12.61
C ASP A 59 0.58 12.18 12.44
N ARG A 60 0.84 13.42 12.81
CA ARG A 60 -0.12 14.51 12.67
C ARG A 60 -0.53 14.73 11.22
N THR A 61 0.45 14.69 10.31
CA THR A 61 0.18 14.88 8.89
C THR A 61 -0.64 13.73 8.33
N LEU A 62 -0.28 12.50 8.69
CA LEU A 62 -1.01 11.33 8.23
C LEU A 62 -2.44 11.31 8.77
N ALA A 63 -2.60 11.67 10.04
CA ALA A 63 -3.92 11.74 10.65
C ALA A 63 -4.81 12.75 9.92
N ARG A 64 -4.25 13.89 9.56
CA ARG A 64 -5.00 14.90 8.82
C ARG A 64 -5.36 14.42 7.41
N LEU A 65 -4.42 13.81 6.71
CA LEU A 65 -4.68 13.30 5.37
C LEU A 65 -5.78 12.25 5.35
N LEU A 66 -5.82 11.41 6.38
CA LEU A 66 -6.75 10.27 6.43
C LEU A 66 -7.99 10.54 7.24
N SER A 67 -8.11 11.75 7.83
CA SER A 67 -9.23 12.09 8.73
C SER A 67 -9.35 11.10 9.89
N LEU A 68 -8.20 10.78 10.48
CA LEU A 68 -8.11 9.86 11.62
C LEU A 68 -7.47 10.58 12.80
N HIS A 69 -7.65 10.02 13.99
CA HIS A 69 -6.91 10.49 15.17
C HIS A 69 -5.47 9.96 15.10
N GLU A 70 -4.53 10.66 15.75
CA GLU A 70 -3.14 10.23 15.74
C GLU A 70 -2.95 8.85 16.35
N GLU A 71 -3.77 8.49 17.35
CA GLU A 71 -3.72 7.16 17.94
C GLU A 71 -4.07 6.08 16.93
N SER A 72 -4.97 6.40 16.01
CA SER A 72 -5.33 5.46 14.94
C SER A 72 -4.16 5.24 13.97
N ILE A 73 -3.34 6.26 13.76
CA ILE A 73 -2.15 6.13 12.92
C ILE A 73 -1.16 5.17 13.59
N THR A 74 -0.95 5.31 14.89
CA THR A 74 -0.06 4.43 15.64
C THR A 74 -0.52 2.97 15.53
N GLU A 75 -1.80 2.74 15.70
CA GLU A 75 -2.35 1.38 15.61
C GLU A 75 -2.29 0.85 14.18
N ALA A 76 -2.62 1.68 13.20
CA ALA A 76 -2.55 1.30 11.78
C ALA A 76 -1.11 0.89 11.41
N ARG A 77 -0.14 1.68 11.83
CA ARG A 77 1.27 1.39 11.60
C ARG A 77 1.66 0.06 12.21
N ARG A 78 1.26 -0.18 13.46
CA ARG A 78 1.56 -1.44 14.14
C ARG A 78 1.03 -2.62 13.34
N GLN A 79 -0.20 -2.53 12.86
CA GLN A 79 -0.81 -3.61 12.09
C GLN A 79 -0.07 -3.88 10.78
N LEU A 80 0.34 -2.82 10.09
CA LEU A 80 1.07 -2.98 8.83
C LEU A 80 2.45 -3.59 9.05
N ILE A 81 3.11 -3.23 10.13
CA ILE A 81 4.39 -3.82 10.49
C ILE A 81 4.21 -5.32 10.77
N GLU A 82 3.20 -5.68 11.54
CA GLU A 82 2.91 -7.08 11.84
C GLU A 82 2.53 -7.87 10.59
N ALA A 83 1.84 -7.23 9.67
CA ALA A 83 1.49 -7.88 8.40
C ALA A 83 2.71 -8.04 7.48
N GLY A 84 3.82 -7.42 7.81
CA GLY A 84 5.04 -7.56 7.03
C GLY A 84 5.07 -6.74 5.75
N VAL A 85 4.25 -5.69 5.66
CA VAL A 85 4.16 -4.90 4.43
C VAL A 85 4.84 -3.54 4.51
N ILE A 86 5.24 -3.12 5.70
CA ILE A 86 6.05 -1.91 5.88
C ILE A 86 7.10 -2.12 6.96
N ALA A 87 8.15 -1.29 6.89
CA ALA A 87 9.11 -1.12 7.98
C ALA A 87 9.06 0.34 8.41
N TYR A 88 9.43 0.61 9.65
CA TYR A 88 9.35 1.97 10.19
C TYR A 88 10.49 2.22 11.19
N GLU A 89 11.20 3.30 10.96
CA GLU A 89 12.17 3.85 11.91
C GLU A 89 11.91 5.34 11.95
N ALA A 90 11.25 5.80 13.00
CA ALA A 90 10.71 7.15 13.07
C ALA A 90 11.69 8.22 12.62
N PRO A 91 11.32 9.12 11.72
CA PRO A 91 10.04 9.22 11.03
C PRO A 91 10.01 8.55 9.66
N LEU A 92 10.93 7.64 9.38
CA LEU A 92 11.12 7.02 8.08
C LEU A 92 10.23 5.77 7.92
N TYR A 93 9.48 5.73 6.84
CA TYR A 93 8.71 4.55 6.43
C TYR A 93 9.34 3.91 5.21
N GLN A 94 9.20 2.61 5.11
CA GLN A 94 9.54 1.88 3.88
C GLN A 94 8.42 0.91 3.56
N VAL A 95 7.87 1.02 2.36
CA VAL A 95 6.93 0.02 1.83
C VAL A 95 7.76 -1.15 1.34
N LEU A 96 7.44 -2.35 1.82
CA LEU A 96 8.24 -3.54 1.55
C LEU A 96 7.66 -4.32 0.37
N GLY A 97 8.54 -5.04 -0.35
CA GLY A 97 8.09 -6.07 -1.26
C GLY A 97 7.43 -7.18 -0.46
N LEU A 98 6.48 -7.86 -1.07
CA LEU A 98 5.84 -8.98 -0.41
C LEU A 98 6.79 -10.17 -0.38
N GLU A 99 6.39 -11.22 0.33
CA GLU A 99 7.27 -12.33 0.64
C GLU A 99 8.20 -12.77 -0.50
N PRO A 100 9.49 -12.96 -0.20
CA PRO A 100 10.48 -13.32 -1.22
C PRO A 100 10.10 -14.56 -2.03
N GLY A 101 9.53 -15.58 -1.40
CA GLY A 101 9.14 -16.78 -2.12
C GLY A 101 8.20 -16.52 -3.27
N GLY A 102 7.24 -15.63 -3.06
CA GLY A 102 6.32 -15.24 -4.13
C GLY A 102 7.02 -14.50 -5.23
N PHE A 103 7.92 -13.61 -4.87
CA PHE A 103 8.69 -12.84 -5.82
C PHE A 103 9.61 -13.75 -6.65
N GLU A 104 10.28 -14.67 -6.01
CA GLU A 104 11.17 -15.60 -6.69
C GLU A 104 10.44 -16.43 -7.73
N ARG A 105 9.23 -16.88 -7.41
CA ARG A 105 8.44 -17.63 -8.36
C ARG A 105 8.13 -16.82 -9.62
N VAL A 106 7.86 -15.55 -9.46
CA VAL A 106 7.57 -14.67 -10.59
C VAL A 106 8.80 -14.56 -11.47
N GLU A 107 9.97 -14.40 -10.88
CA GLU A 107 11.21 -14.31 -11.64
C GLU A 107 11.53 -15.59 -12.38
N GLU A 108 11.30 -16.73 -11.75
CA GLU A 108 11.53 -18.01 -12.39
C GLU A 108 10.67 -18.17 -13.62
N VAL A 109 9.42 -17.74 -13.52
CA VAL A 109 8.51 -17.81 -14.66
C VAL A 109 9.00 -16.89 -15.78
N ALA A 110 9.52 -15.73 -15.43
CA ALA A 110 9.98 -14.77 -16.41
C ALA A 110 11.26 -15.20 -17.11
N SER A 111 12.07 -16.00 -16.43
CA SER A 111 13.32 -16.45 -17.00
C SER A 111 13.17 -17.72 -17.83
#